data_c4f32b554b3f3744b671fce393435beb
#
_entry.id   c4f32b554b3f3744b671fce393435beb
#
_cell.length_a   1.000
_cell.length_b   1.000
_cell.length_c   1.000
_cell.angle_alpha   90.00
_cell.angle_beta   90.00
_cell.angle_gamma   90.00
#
_symmetry.space_group_name_H-M   'P 1'
#
loop_
_entity.id
_entity.type
_entity.pdbx_description
1 polymer ?
#
loop_
_entity_poly.entity_id
_entity_poly.type
_entity_poly.pdbx_seq_one_letter_code
_entity_poly.pdbx_strand_id
1 'polypeptide(L)'
;MTKRTETIDEAAVRELELWVDNDPESYKLKKAVYGVLDRKRTREIYDSEKAVKAFYNVAEYAAKSYAKTFNDSMTAWFVTFTTTTRREVAKILLSEYEEEVEG
;
A
#
# COMPACT_ATOMS: atom_id res chain seq x y z
N MET A 1 -22.18 14.12 -4.76
CA MET A 1 -21.52 14.25 -5.13
C MET A 1 -20.32 13.59 -4.87
N THR A 2 -19.68 13.63 -4.11
CA THR A 2 -18.45 13.06 -3.86
C THR A 2 -18.43 11.61 -3.66
N LYS A 3 -19.53 11.03 -3.39
CA LYS A 3 -19.55 9.67 -3.15
C LYS A 3 -19.17 8.82 -4.25
N ARG A 4 -19.44 9.21 -5.45
CA ARG A 4 -19.13 8.41 -6.52
C ARG A 4 -17.71 8.19 -6.69
N THR A 5 -16.94 9.18 -6.50
CA THR A 5 -15.52 9.08 -6.64
C THR A 5 -14.96 8.10 -5.65
N GLU A 6 -15.54 8.12 -4.47
CA GLU A 6 -15.07 7.21 -3.45
C GLU A 6 -15.31 5.78 -3.82
N THR A 7 -16.42 5.52 -4.47
CA THR A 7 -16.73 4.16 -4.85
C THR A 7 -15.72 3.60 -5.83
N ILE A 8 -15.33 4.42 -6.79
CA ILE A 8 -14.35 3.99 -7.75
C ILE A 8 -13.04 3.71 -7.07
N ASP A 9 -12.67 4.58 -6.16
CA ASP A 9 -11.42 4.41 -5.46
C ASP A 9 -11.43 3.17 -4.60
N GLU A 10 -12.57 2.81 -4.03
CA GLU A 10 -12.64 1.62 -3.21
C GLU A 10 -12.31 0.36 -3.98
N ALA A 11 -12.80 0.27 -5.21
CA ALA A 11 -12.52 -0.89 -6.03
C ALA A 11 -11.03 -0.95 -6.36
N ALA A 12 -10.45 0.19 -6.69
CA ALA A 12 -9.03 0.24 -7.01
C ALA A 12 -8.18 -0.06 -5.79
N VAL A 13 -8.59 0.44 -4.63
CA VAL A 13 -7.86 0.17 -3.40
C VAL A 13 -7.85 -1.32 -3.12
N ARG A 14 -8.98 -1.97 -3.26
CA ARG A 14 -9.06 -3.39 -3.00
C ARG A 14 -8.19 -4.18 -3.97
N GLU A 15 -8.21 -3.78 -5.23
CA GLU A 15 -7.42 -4.46 -6.23
C GLU A 15 -5.93 -4.35 -5.93
N LEU A 16 -5.48 -3.16 -5.58
CA LEU A 16 -4.07 -2.94 -5.31
C LEU A 16 -3.65 -3.63 -4.01
N GLU A 17 -4.52 -3.62 -3.03
CA GLU A 17 -4.24 -4.29 -1.78
C GLU A 17 -4.05 -5.79 -1.99
N LEU A 18 -4.90 -6.38 -2.80
CA LEU A 18 -4.77 -7.79 -3.13
C LEU A 18 -3.46 -8.06 -3.86
N TRP A 19 -3.07 -7.15 -4.74
CA TRP A 19 -1.83 -7.34 -5.48
C TRP A 19 -0.63 -7.32 -4.55
N VAL A 20 -0.66 -6.44 -3.54
CA VAL A 20 0.44 -6.39 -2.58
C VAL A 20 0.61 -7.75 -1.91
N ASP A 21 -0.49 -8.39 -1.57
CA ASP A 21 -0.41 -9.65 -0.85
C ASP A 21 -0.10 -10.83 -1.75
N ASN A 22 -0.45 -10.72 -3.03
CA ASN A 22 -0.27 -11.85 -3.94
C ASN A 22 0.97 -11.77 -4.82
N ASP A 23 1.53 -10.59 -4.98
CA ASP A 23 2.76 -10.44 -5.76
C ASP A 23 3.95 -10.66 -4.84
N PRO A 24 4.77 -11.68 -5.10
CA PRO A 24 5.85 -12.03 -4.16
C PRO A 24 6.77 -10.88 -3.80
N GLU A 25 7.14 -10.06 -4.78
CA GLU A 25 8.07 -8.98 -4.51
C GLU A 25 7.41 -7.89 -3.67
N SER A 26 6.14 -7.58 -3.97
CA SER A 26 5.44 -6.56 -3.21
C SER A 26 5.23 -7.03 -1.77
N TYR A 27 4.89 -8.28 -1.60
CA TYR A 27 4.68 -8.84 -0.27
C TYR A 27 5.97 -8.80 0.54
N LYS A 28 7.08 -9.10 -0.12
CA LYS A 28 8.38 -9.07 0.50
C LYS A 28 8.70 -7.67 0.99
N LEU A 29 8.41 -6.67 0.18
CA LEU A 29 8.64 -5.28 0.58
C LEU A 29 7.76 -4.91 1.76
N LYS A 30 6.53 -5.36 1.76
CA LYS A 30 5.63 -5.09 2.86
C LYS A 30 6.21 -5.65 4.17
N LYS A 31 6.68 -6.88 4.13
CA LYS A 31 7.23 -7.50 5.34
C LYS A 31 8.55 -6.84 5.76
N ALA A 32 9.31 -6.33 4.81
CA ALA A 32 10.52 -5.61 5.15
C ALA A 32 10.20 -4.35 5.93
N VAL A 33 9.12 -3.66 5.55
CA VAL A 33 8.69 -2.48 6.29
C VAL A 33 8.28 -2.87 7.70
N TYR A 34 7.59 -4.00 7.85
CA TYR A 34 7.22 -4.49 9.17
C TYR A 34 8.47 -4.61 10.06
N GLY A 35 9.53 -5.19 9.52
CA GLY A 35 10.76 -5.35 10.28
C GLY A 35 11.38 -4.03 10.69
N VAL A 36 11.38 -3.06 9.79
CA VAL A 36 11.91 -1.74 10.10
C VAL A 36 11.09 -1.08 11.20
N LEU A 37 9.76 -1.18 11.10
CA LEU A 37 8.90 -0.56 12.10
C LEU A 37 9.02 -1.23 13.46
N ASP A 38 9.19 -2.55 13.46
CA ASP A 38 9.39 -3.26 14.72
C ASP A 38 10.63 -2.77 15.44
N ARG A 39 11.70 -2.54 14.70
CA ARG A 39 12.91 -2.03 15.29
C ARG A 39 12.73 -0.63 15.85
N LYS A 40 11.95 0.19 15.14
CA LYS A 40 11.69 1.53 15.61
C LYS A 40 10.83 1.53 16.85
N ARG A 41 9.89 0.59 16.95
CA ARG A 41 9.05 0.50 18.12
C ARG A 41 9.90 0.07 19.33
N THR A 42 10.80 -0.85 19.11
CA THR A 42 11.69 -1.30 20.18
C THR A 42 12.53 -0.16 20.70
N ARG A 43 12.96 0.75 19.83
CA ARG A 43 13.74 1.89 20.24
C ARG A 43 12.90 3.08 20.65
N GLU A 44 11.59 2.92 20.61
CA GLU A 44 10.66 3.97 20.98
C GLU A 44 10.78 5.20 20.12
N ILE A 45 11.04 5.00 18.84
CA ILE A 45 11.08 6.10 17.89
C ILE A 45 10.11 5.87 16.76
N TYR A 46 9.11 5.05 16.99
CA TYR A 46 8.10 4.75 15.98
C TYR A 46 7.27 6.02 15.70
N ASP A 47 7.03 6.28 14.42
CA ASP A 47 6.30 7.44 14.00
C ASP A 47 5.35 7.01 12.90
N SER A 48 4.06 7.08 13.14
CA SER A 48 3.08 6.57 12.20
C SER A 48 3.08 7.36 10.89
N GLU A 49 3.42 8.64 10.91
CA GLU A 49 3.47 9.39 9.67
C GLU A 49 4.59 8.90 8.76
N LYS A 50 5.71 8.55 9.34
CA LYS A 50 6.80 8.00 8.55
C LYS A 50 6.48 6.60 8.11
N ALA A 51 5.74 5.88 8.94
CA ALA A 51 5.34 4.52 8.58
C ALA A 51 4.43 4.53 7.37
N VAL A 52 3.51 5.49 7.29
CA VAL A 52 2.64 5.60 6.14
C VAL A 52 3.45 5.83 4.87
N LYS A 53 4.50 6.64 4.95
CA LYS A 53 5.33 6.89 3.79
C LYS A 53 6.03 5.63 3.33
N ALA A 54 6.49 4.83 4.28
CA ALA A 54 7.15 3.58 3.94
C ALA A 54 6.18 2.64 3.24
N PHE A 55 4.95 2.55 3.74
CA PHE A 55 3.95 1.71 3.10
C PHE A 55 3.50 2.29 1.76
N TYR A 56 3.55 3.61 1.62
CA TYR A 56 3.22 4.20 0.34
C TYR A 56 4.19 3.72 -0.74
N ASN A 57 5.45 3.57 -0.40
CA ASN A 57 6.43 3.07 -1.35
C ASN A 57 6.12 1.64 -1.76
N VAL A 58 5.60 0.84 -0.84
CA VAL A 58 5.17 -0.52 -1.15
C VAL A 58 4.01 -0.47 -2.14
N ALA A 59 3.04 0.39 -1.87
CA ALA A 59 1.88 0.51 -2.74
C ALA A 59 2.29 0.98 -4.14
N GLU A 60 3.24 1.89 -4.19
CA GLU A 60 3.69 2.40 -5.47
C GLU A 60 4.41 1.32 -6.27
N TYR A 61 5.25 0.55 -5.60
CA TYR A 61 5.93 -0.56 -6.27
C TYR A 61 4.90 -1.57 -6.77
N ALA A 62 3.91 -1.87 -5.96
CA ALA A 62 2.88 -2.84 -6.35
C ALA A 62 2.09 -2.35 -7.55
N ALA A 63 1.79 -1.05 -7.61
CA ALA A 63 1.06 -0.50 -8.73
C ALA A 63 1.87 -0.63 -10.03
N LYS A 64 3.16 -0.39 -9.96
CA LYS A 64 4.00 -0.51 -11.12
C LYS A 64 4.15 -1.96 -11.55
N SER A 65 4.24 -2.86 -10.59
CA SER A 65 4.33 -4.27 -10.86
C SER A 65 3.04 -4.77 -11.55
N TYR A 66 1.92 -4.27 -11.10
CA TYR A 66 0.64 -4.61 -11.68
C TYR A 66 0.59 -4.20 -13.16
N ALA A 67 1.00 -2.97 -13.42
CA ALA A 67 1.00 -2.46 -14.79
C ALA A 67 1.90 -3.28 -15.70
N LYS A 68 3.08 -3.63 -15.19
CA LYS A 68 4.00 -4.38 -15.96
C LYS A 68 3.48 -5.75 -16.28
N THR A 69 2.85 -6.40 -15.31
CA THR A 69 2.33 -7.73 -15.49
C THR A 69 1.22 -7.79 -16.52
N PHE A 70 0.32 -6.82 -16.49
CA PHE A 70 -0.78 -6.82 -17.43
C PHE A 70 -0.46 -6.09 -18.72
N ASN A 71 0.71 -5.52 -18.76
CA ASN A 71 1.16 -4.99 -20.01
C ASN A 71 0.38 -3.98 -20.69
N ASP A 72 -0.57 -3.41 -20.13
CA ASP A 72 -1.35 -2.51 -20.78
C ASP A 72 -1.00 -1.32 -20.40
N SER A 73 -0.12 -1.18 -19.84
CA SER A 73 0.14 -0.19 -19.76
C SER A 73 0.29 0.70 -18.70
N MET A 74 1.31 1.49 -18.65
CA MET A 74 1.57 2.51 -17.72
C MET A 74 0.41 3.41 -17.59
N THR A 75 -0.33 3.57 -18.64
CA THR A 75 -1.51 4.38 -18.61
C THR A 75 -2.55 3.83 -17.69
N ALA A 76 -2.70 2.54 -17.70
CA ALA A 76 -3.70 1.90 -16.86
C ALA A 76 -3.45 2.13 -15.40
N TRP A 77 -2.21 2.05 -14.96
CA TRP A 77 -2.00 2.21 -13.54
C TRP A 77 -2.11 3.67 -13.11
N PHE A 78 -1.83 4.60 -14.01
CA PHE A 78 -2.04 5.99 -13.70
C PHE A 78 -3.51 6.28 -13.49
N VAL A 79 -4.35 5.68 -14.31
CA VAL A 79 -5.78 5.89 -14.20
C VAL A 79 -6.37 5.11 -13.04
N THR A 80 -5.93 3.88 -12.88
CA THR A 80 -6.52 3.00 -11.88
C THR A 80 -5.96 3.22 -10.49
N PHE A 81 -4.67 3.42 -10.39
CA PHE A 81 -4.03 3.54 -9.10
C PHE A 81 -3.43 4.93 -8.95
N THR A 82 -4.33 5.89 -8.72
CA THR A 82 -3.91 7.27 -8.54
C THR A 82 -3.15 7.44 -7.24
N THR A 83 -2.61 8.63 -7.04
CA THR A 83 -1.94 8.95 -5.79
C THR A 83 -2.85 8.72 -4.60
N THR A 84 -4.12 9.11 -4.76
CA THR A 84 -5.09 8.93 -3.68
C THR A 84 -5.28 7.45 -3.38
N THR A 85 -5.40 6.63 -4.40
CA THR A 85 -5.56 5.19 -4.21
C THR A 85 -4.36 4.60 -3.50
N ARG A 86 -3.16 4.97 -3.95
CA ARG A 86 -1.95 4.44 -3.35
C ARG A 86 -1.82 4.86 -1.90
N ARG A 87 -2.24 6.09 -1.61
CA ARG A 87 -2.18 6.57 -0.24
C ARG A 87 -3.17 5.82 0.66
N GLU A 88 -4.35 5.52 0.13
CA GLU A 88 -5.32 4.75 0.90
C GLU A 88 -4.81 3.34 1.19
N VAL A 89 -4.18 2.72 0.22
CA VAL A 89 -3.59 1.40 0.43
C VAL A 89 -2.52 1.48 1.50
N ALA A 90 -1.70 2.54 1.47
CA ALA A 90 -0.66 2.71 2.48
C ALA A 90 -1.26 2.79 3.88
N LYS A 91 -2.37 3.50 4.02
CA LYS A 91 -3.03 3.62 5.32
C LYS A 91 -3.59 2.29 5.78
N ILE A 92 -4.11 1.50 4.86
CA ILE A 92 -4.63 0.18 5.20
C ILE A 92 -3.48 -0.73 5.65
N LEU A 93 -2.37 -0.69 4.94
CA LEU A 93 -1.23 -1.52 5.32
C LEU A 93 -0.71 -1.12 6.70
N LEU A 94 -0.69 0.17 6.98
CA LEU A 94 -0.27 0.62 8.31
C LEU A 94 -1.24 0.13 9.37
N SER A 95 -2.53 0.22 9.07
CA SER A 95 -3.55 -0.21 10.00
C SER A 95 -3.40 -1.70 10.32
N GLU A 96 -3.15 -2.49 9.29
CA GLU A 96 -2.95 -3.92 9.48
C GLU A 96 -1.73 -4.19 10.33
N TYR A 97 -0.66 -3.44 10.11
CA TYR A 97 0.54 -3.61 10.89
C TYR A 97 0.27 -3.28 12.36
N GLU A 98 -0.42 -2.18 12.60
CA GLU A 98 -0.69 -1.75 13.97
C GLU A 98 -1.59 -2.74 14.70
N GLU A 99 -2.54 -3.29 13.99
CA GLU A 99 -3.41 -4.29 14.59
C GLU A 99 -2.63 -5.54 14.96
N GLU A 100 -1.72 -5.91 14.11
CA GLU A 100 -0.95 -7.12 14.34
C GLU A 100 -0.06 -6.98 15.56
N VAL A 101 0.58 -5.84 15.74
CA VAL A 101 1.48 -5.67 16.88
C VAL A 101 0.74 -5.39 18.18
N GLU A 102 -0.48 -4.90 18.08
CA GLU A 102 -1.24 -4.65 19.28
C GLU A 102 -2.09 -5.82 19.67
N GLY A 103 -2.44 -6.60 18.71
CA GLY A 103 -3.28 -7.72 18.96
C GLY A 103 -2.50 -8.86 19.54
#